data_6b120109d23aac3d383c151d6e093e90
#
_entry.id   6b120109d23aac3d383c151d6e093e90
#
_cell.length_a   1.000
_cell.length_b   1.000
_cell.length_c   1.000
_cell.angle_alpha   90.00
_cell.angle_beta   90.00
_cell.angle_gamma   90.00
#
_symmetry.space_group_name_H-M   'P 1'
#
loop_
_entity.id
_entity.type
_entity.pdbx_description
1 polymer ?
#
loop_
_entity_poly.entity_id
_entity_poly.type
_entity_poly.pdbx_seq_one_letter_code
_entity_poly.pdbx_strand_id
1 'polypeptide(L)'
;MSILLVISGLLILIVVSIDVLITTLTVGGGGPLTSRLSAWLWKIALQIHRWRSHHRLLLVTGWIVVVSVTVLWFALTWVGWTLLFSAYETAVVTPNKLPATTLERIYFVGYTISTLGMGSYNPQGAVWQIATAIASVNGFFLVTLAIAYLLPVVSAAT
;
A
#
# COMPACT_ATOMS: atom_id res chain seq x y z
N MET A 1 9.48 -4.23 -23.31
CA MET A 1 9.70 -4.18 -21.85
C MET A 1 10.20 -2.78 -21.47
N SER A 2 9.51 -2.11 -20.58
CA SER A 2 9.94 -0.77 -20.13
C SER A 2 10.75 -0.92 -18.84
N ILE A 3 12.07 -0.83 -18.95
CA ILE A 3 13.01 -0.94 -17.82
C ILE A 3 12.69 0.14 -16.76
N LEU A 4 12.27 1.32 -17.19
CA LEU A 4 11.86 2.41 -16.28
C LEU A 4 10.69 2.00 -15.36
N LEU A 5 9.68 1.29 -15.90
CA LEU A 5 8.55 0.83 -15.12
C LEU A 5 8.95 -0.25 -14.11
N VAL A 6 9.89 -1.14 -14.49
CA VAL A 6 10.43 -2.15 -13.57
C VAL A 6 11.17 -1.50 -12.41
N ILE A 7 12.10 -0.60 -12.72
CA ILE A 7 12.92 0.08 -11.70
C ILE A 7 12.04 0.90 -10.75
N SER A 8 11.11 1.70 -11.29
CA SER A 8 10.22 2.52 -10.46
C SER A 8 9.28 1.67 -9.61
N GLY A 9 8.70 0.61 -10.17
CA GLY A 9 7.85 -0.31 -9.43
C GLY A 9 8.58 -1.01 -8.28
N LEU A 10 9.76 -1.56 -8.54
CA LEU A 10 10.61 -2.19 -7.53
C LEU A 10 11.04 -1.20 -6.44
N LEU A 11 11.45 0.00 -6.82
CA LEU A 11 11.87 1.03 -5.87
C LEU A 11 10.72 1.40 -4.92
N ILE A 12 9.51 1.61 -5.44
CA ILE A 12 8.33 1.89 -4.62
C ILE A 12 8.06 0.73 -3.65
N LEU A 13 8.07 -0.52 -4.14
CA LEU A 13 7.80 -1.70 -3.30
C LEU A 13 8.85 -1.86 -2.19
N ILE A 14 10.13 -1.64 -2.49
CA ILE A 14 11.22 -1.71 -1.51
C ILE A 14 11.03 -0.61 -0.45
N VAL A 15 10.80 0.63 -0.87
CA VAL A 15 10.63 1.76 0.07
C VAL A 15 9.43 1.55 0.98
N VAL A 16 8.29 1.10 0.43
CA VAL A 16 7.10 0.81 1.24
C VAL A 16 7.33 -0.35 2.19
N SER A 17 7.97 -1.44 1.73
CA SER A 17 8.26 -2.60 2.59
C SER A 17 9.16 -2.22 3.76
N ILE A 18 10.19 -1.42 3.52
CA ILE A 18 11.08 -0.91 4.57
C ILE A 18 10.30 -0.02 5.55
N ASP A 19 9.46 0.88 5.03
CA ASP A 19 8.65 1.79 5.86
C ASP A 19 7.68 1.04 6.77
N VAL A 20 6.98 0.03 6.22
CA VAL A 20 6.07 -0.85 6.97
C VAL A 20 6.83 -1.58 8.07
N LEU A 21 7.96 -2.23 7.74
CA LEU A 21 8.75 -3.00 8.71
C LEU A 21 9.31 -2.12 9.83
N ILE A 22 9.88 -0.96 9.50
CA ILE A 22 10.38 -0.02 10.52
C ILE A 22 9.23 0.43 11.41
N THR A 23 8.10 0.84 10.83
CA THR A 23 6.96 1.38 11.60
C THR A 23 6.32 0.34 12.50
N THR A 24 6.23 -0.92 12.07
CA THR A 24 5.55 -1.98 12.82
C THR A 24 6.45 -2.68 13.83
N LEU A 25 7.77 -2.77 13.57
CA LEU A 25 8.71 -3.49 14.40
C LEU A 25 9.51 -2.61 15.37
N THR A 26 9.54 -1.29 15.13
CA THR A 26 10.33 -0.37 15.98
C THR A 26 9.43 0.30 17.01
N VAL A 27 9.76 0.15 18.28
CA VAL A 27 9.03 0.79 19.37
C VAL A 27 9.31 2.31 19.35
N GLY A 28 8.26 3.12 19.12
CA GLY A 28 8.34 4.58 19.13
C GLY A 28 8.97 5.22 17.88
N GLY A 29 9.21 4.46 16.81
CA GLY A 29 9.72 4.96 15.54
C GLY A 29 8.71 4.78 14.40
N GLY A 30 8.70 5.71 13.45
CA GLY A 30 8.00 5.58 12.17
C GLY A 30 9.01 5.51 11.04
N GLY A 31 8.70 4.75 9.99
CA GLY A 31 9.48 4.73 8.75
C GLY A 31 9.51 6.11 8.06
N PRO A 32 10.33 6.27 7.03
CA PRO A 32 10.53 7.58 6.39
C PRO A 32 9.27 8.19 5.77
N LEU A 33 8.37 7.37 5.22
CA LEU A 33 7.09 7.82 4.68
C LEU A 33 6.10 8.09 5.80
N THR A 34 5.97 7.16 6.74
CA THR A 34 5.09 7.26 7.89
C THR A 34 5.40 8.50 8.72
N SER A 35 6.66 8.78 9.02
CA SER A 35 7.08 9.95 9.81
C SER A 35 6.73 11.27 9.11
N ARG A 36 6.94 11.36 7.79
CA ARG A 36 6.60 12.56 7.01
C ARG A 36 5.10 12.80 6.95
N LEU A 37 4.32 11.76 6.65
CA LEU A 37 2.87 11.86 6.60
C LEU A 37 2.28 12.22 7.97
N SER A 38 2.72 11.54 9.02
CA SER A 38 2.29 11.81 10.40
C SER A 38 2.61 13.24 10.83
N ALA A 39 3.83 13.72 10.56
CA ALA A 39 4.25 15.07 10.87
C ALA A 39 3.41 16.13 10.11
N TRP A 40 3.08 15.86 8.86
CA TRP A 40 2.24 16.75 8.03
C TRP A 40 0.81 16.81 8.56
N LEU A 41 0.19 15.66 8.82
CA LEU A 41 -1.16 15.58 9.38
C LEU A 41 -1.23 16.23 10.76
N TRP A 42 -0.20 16.03 11.59
CA TRP A 42 -0.11 16.65 12.91
C TRP A 42 0.00 18.17 12.85
N LYS A 43 0.78 18.71 11.91
CA LYS A 43 0.86 20.15 11.67
C LYS A 43 -0.50 20.74 11.30
N ILE A 44 -1.25 20.07 10.40
CA ILE A 44 -2.60 20.50 10.02
C ILE A 44 -3.54 20.48 11.24
N ALA A 45 -3.50 19.39 12.01
CA ALA A 45 -4.35 19.27 13.20
C ALA A 45 -4.07 20.36 14.24
N LEU A 46 -2.79 20.68 14.49
CA LEU A 46 -2.40 21.76 15.39
C LEU A 46 -2.84 23.15 14.88
N GLN A 47 -2.80 23.35 13.57
CA GLN A 47 -3.27 24.60 12.97
C GLN A 47 -4.78 24.77 13.12
N ILE A 48 -5.55 23.72 12.98
CA ILE A 48 -7.00 23.69 13.19
C ILE A 48 -7.31 23.89 14.68
N HIS A 49 -6.56 23.23 15.58
CA HIS A 49 -6.73 23.34 17.01
C HIS A 49 -6.47 24.78 17.54
N ARG A 50 -5.54 25.52 16.95
CA ARG A 50 -5.30 26.94 17.25
C ARG A 50 -6.51 27.84 16.98
N TRP A 51 -7.39 27.42 16.06
CA TRP A 51 -8.60 28.14 15.68
C TRP A 51 -9.84 27.70 16.47
N ARG A 52 -9.84 26.46 16.98
CA ARG A 52 -10.93 25.85 17.76
C ARG A 52 -10.35 24.95 18.85
N SER A 53 -10.35 25.41 20.10
CA SER A 53 -9.84 24.64 21.25
C SER A 53 -10.79 23.49 21.66
N HIS A 54 -10.82 22.42 20.88
CA HIS A 54 -11.56 21.19 21.19
C HIS A 54 -10.60 20.03 21.45
N HIS A 55 -10.47 19.59 22.70
CA HIS A 55 -9.60 18.45 23.09
C HIS A 55 -9.93 17.15 22.35
N ARG A 56 -11.17 16.93 21.92
CA ARG A 56 -11.57 15.77 21.11
C ARG A 56 -10.89 15.71 19.74
N LEU A 57 -10.46 16.82 19.18
CA LEU A 57 -9.77 16.87 17.89
C LEU A 57 -8.43 16.13 17.92
N LEU A 58 -7.71 16.16 19.04
CA LEU A 58 -6.41 15.48 19.16
C LEU A 58 -6.54 13.95 19.18
N LEU A 59 -7.56 13.42 19.82
CA LEU A 59 -7.87 11.98 19.82
C LEU A 59 -8.24 11.51 18.39
N VAL A 60 -9.10 12.25 17.71
CA VAL A 60 -9.50 11.96 16.33
C VAL A 60 -8.30 12.04 15.37
N THR A 61 -7.36 12.98 15.62
CA THR A 61 -6.15 13.09 14.80
C THR A 61 -5.29 11.85 14.84
N GLY A 62 -5.12 11.21 16.01
CA GLY A 62 -4.39 9.94 16.12
C GLY A 62 -4.98 8.85 15.21
N TRP A 63 -6.31 8.71 15.20
CA TRP A 63 -7.00 7.78 14.32
C TRP A 63 -6.81 8.11 12.84
N ILE A 64 -6.94 9.38 12.48
CA ILE A 64 -6.74 9.84 11.10
C ILE A 64 -5.32 9.51 10.63
N VAL A 65 -4.31 9.76 11.46
CA VAL A 65 -2.91 9.45 11.14
C VAL A 65 -2.74 7.97 10.83
N VAL A 66 -3.21 7.09 11.72
CA VAL A 66 -3.03 5.64 11.57
C VAL A 66 -3.75 5.11 10.33
N VAL A 67 -5.00 5.52 10.12
CA VAL A 67 -5.76 5.12 8.91
C VAL A 67 -5.08 5.66 7.65
N SER A 68 -4.62 6.91 7.65
CA SER A 68 -3.95 7.52 6.48
C SER A 68 -2.63 6.82 6.14
N VAL A 69 -1.85 6.41 7.13
CA VAL A 69 -0.62 5.63 6.94
C VAL A 69 -0.93 4.28 6.31
N THR A 70 -1.92 3.57 6.83
CA THR A 70 -2.36 2.27 6.29
C THR A 70 -2.82 2.38 4.83
N VAL A 71 -3.64 3.40 4.53
CA VAL A 71 -4.11 3.67 3.16
C VAL A 71 -2.94 4.03 2.24
N LEU A 72 -1.97 4.82 2.70
CA LEU A 72 -0.77 5.17 1.95
C LEU A 72 0.03 3.91 1.58
N TRP A 73 0.30 3.03 2.53
CA TRP A 73 1.02 1.78 2.29
C TRP A 73 0.33 0.92 1.24
N PHE A 74 -0.99 0.76 1.38
CA PHE A 74 -1.78 -0.03 0.43
C PHE A 74 -1.77 0.58 -0.97
N ALA A 75 -1.97 1.90 -1.07
CA ALA A 75 -1.97 2.61 -2.35
C ALA A 75 -0.61 2.53 -3.06
N LEU A 76 0.50 2.75 -2.33
CA LEU A 76 1.84 2.66 -2.90
C LEU A 76 2.21 1.23 -3.32
N THR A 77 1.82 0.22 -2.54
CA THR A 77 1.98 -1.20 -2.92
C THR A 77 1.21 -1.50 -4.19
N TRP A 78 -0.03 -1.02 -4.30
CA TRP A 78 -0.86 -1.16 -5.50
C TRP A 78 -0.21 -0.51 -6.72
N VAL A 79 0.26 0.72 -6.58
CA VAL A 79 0.98 1.44 -7.65
C VAL A 79 2.26 0.69 -8.04
N GLY A 80 3.08 0.27 -7.10
CA GLY A 80 4.34 -0.44 -7.35
C GLY A 80 4.12 -1.72 -8.16
N TRP A 81 3.18 -2.57 -7.76
CA TRP A 81 2.83 -3.78 -8.49
C TRP A 81 2.19 -3.47 -9.86
N THR A 82 1.35 -2.44 -9.96
CA THR A 82 0.77 -2.03 -11.24
C THR A 82 1.84 -1.61 -12.25
N LEU A 83 2.86 -0.86 -11.81
CA LEU A 83 4.00 -0.49 -12.65
C LEU A 83 4.78 -1.71 -13.14
N LEU A 84 5.03 -2.69 -12.25
CA LEU A 84 5.70 -3.94 -12.63
C LEU A 84 4.91 -4.73 -13.67
N PHE A 85 3.62 -4.96 -13.45
CA PHE A 85 2.77 -5.66 -14.42
C PHE A 85 2.51 -4.86 -15.71
N SER A 86 2.78 -3.56 -15.71
CA SER A 86 2.70 -2.70 -16.90
C SER A 86 4.01 -2.66 -17.70
N ALA A 87 5.10 -3.17 -17.16
CA ALA A 87 6.41 -3.17 -17.81
C ALA A 87 6.49 -4.08 -19.04
N TYR A 88 5.60 -5.06 -19.14
CA TYR A 88 5.52 -5.99 -20.26
C TYR A 88 4.07 -6.13 -20.74
N GLU A 89 3.86 -5.99 -22.05
CA GLU A 89 2.51 -5.94 -22.62
C GLU A 89 1.68 -7.19 -22.37
N THR A 90 2.31 -8.35 -22.43
CA THR A 90 1.65 -9.65 -22.22
C THR A 90 1.80 -10.19 -20.78
N ALA A 91 2.25 -9.36 -19.82
CA ALA A 91 2.36 -9.81 -18.43
C ALA A 91 1.03 -10.30 -17.86
N VAL A 92 -0.05 -9.61 -18.22
CA VAL A 92 -1.43 -9.94 -17.86
C VAL A 92 -2.27 -9.95 -19.13
N VAL A 93 -3.07 -10.99 -19.30
CA VAL A 93 -3.96 -11.15 -20.45
C VAL A 93 -5.41 -11.34 -20.03
N THR A 94 -6.29 -10.92 -20.91
CA THR A 94 -7.73 -11.17 -20.83
C THR A 94 -8.06 -12.66 -21.06
N PRO A 95 -9.27 -13.13 -20.78
CA PRO A 95 -9.74 -14.48 -21.14
C PRO A 95 -9.57 -14.81 -22.63
N ASN A 96 -9.66 -13.81 -23.50
CA ASN A 96 -9.48 -13.94 -24.95
C ASN A 96 -8.00 -13.91 -25.38
N LYS A 97 -7.05 -14.04 -24.44
CA LYS A 97 -5.60 -13.99 -24.66
C LYS A 97 -5.07 -12.69 -25.28
N LEU A 98 -5.84 -11.61 -25.21
CA LEU A 98 -5.38 -10.28 -25.60
C LEU A 98 -4.65 -9.60 -24.45
N PRO A 99 -3.63 -8.75 -24.73
CA PRO A 99 -2.96 -7.98 -23.67
C PRO A 99 -3.96 -7.12 -22.89
N ALA A 100 -3.86 -7.15 -21.56
CA ALA A 100 -4.71 -6.35 -20.71
C ALA A 100 -4.36 -4.85 -20.85
N THR A 101 -5.39 -4.00 -20.86
CA THR A 101 -5.26 -2.55 -20.82
C THR A 101 -4.72 -2.07 -19.46
N THR A 102 -4.32 -0.81 -19.36
CA THR A 102 -3.82 -0.23 -18.09
C THR A 102 -4.84 -0.33 -16.96
N LEU A 103 -6.11 -0.05 -17.23
CA LEU A 103 -7.19 -0.14 -16.22
C LEU A 103 -7.43 -1.58 -15.77
N GLU A 104 -7.37 -2.52 -16.70
CA GLU A 104 -7.50 -3.95 -16.39
C GLU A 104 -6.33 -4.46 -15.55
N ARG A 105 -5.12 -3.95 -15.77
CA ARG A 105 -3.95 -4.25 -14.92
C ARG A 105 -4.08 -3.66 -13.51
N ILE A 106 -4.56 -2.41 -13.39
CA ILE A 106 -4.87 -1.79 -12.10
C ILE A 106 -5.88 -2.66 -11.34
N TYR A 107 -6.94 -3.10 -12.00
CA TYR A 107 -7.94 -3.99 -11.43
C TYR A 107 -7.37 -5.36 -11.06
N PHE A 108 -6.57 -5.98 -11.95
CA PHE A 108 -5.87 -7.25 -11.69
C PHE A 108 -5.02 -7.17 -10.43
N VAL A 109 -4.18 -6.15 -10.32
CA VAL A 109 -3.32 -5.95 -9.14
C VAL A 109 -4.15 -5.71 -7.89
N GLY A 110 -5.21 -4.91 -7.98
CA GLY A 110 -6.10 -4.62 -6.85
C GLY A 110 -6.67 -5.89 -6.23
N TYR A 111 -7.28 -6.77 -7.03
CA TYR A 111 -7.83 -8.01 -6.52
C TYR A 111 -6.76 -9.05 -6.12
N THR A 112 -5.57 -8.97 -6.71
CA THR A 112 -4.45 -9.84 -6.34
C THR A 112 -3.90 -9.51 -4.96
N ILE A 113 -3.58 -8.23 -4.68
CA ILE A 113 -3.04 -7.79 -3.38
C ILE A 113 -4.09 -7.84 -2.27
N SER A 114 -5.39 -7.71 -2.61
CA SER A 114 -6.48 -7.90 -1.65
C SER A 114 -6.84 -9.36 -1.41
N THR A 115 -6.15 -10.30 -2.08
CA THR A 115 -6.40 -11.76 -2.02
C THR A 115 -7.82 -12.17 -2.47
N LEU A 116 -8.51 -11.32 -3.23
CA LEU A 116 -9.89 -11.55 -3.68
C LEU A 116 -9.97 -12.64 -4.77
N GLY A 117 -8.93 -12.74 -5.62
CA GLY A 117 -8.77 -13.85 -6.57
C GLY A 117 -9.89 -14.01 -7.60
N MET A 118 -10.33 -12.93 -8.26
CA MET A 118 -11.49 -12.95 -9.19
C MET A 118 -11.31 -13.81 -10.43
N GLY A 119 -10.05 -14.15 -10.82
CA GLY A 119 -9.77 -15.05 -11.95
C GLY A 119 -10.09 -14.52 -13.35
N SER A 120 -10.52 -13.25 -13.46
CA SER A 120 -10.91 -12.65 -14.74
C SER A 120 -9.73 -12.37 -15.68
N TYR A 121 -8.53 -12.25 -15.14
CA TYR A 121 -7.30 -11.98 -15.88
C TYR A 121 -6.22 -12.98 -15.49
N ASN A 122 -5.36 -13.37 -16.43
CA ASN A 122 -4.36 -14.40 -16.20
C ASN A 122 -2.94 -13.86 -16.42
N PRO A 123 -2.00 -14.12 -15.49
CA PRO A 123 -0.58 -13.84 -15.72
C PRO A 123 0.00 -14.79 -16.74
N GLN A 124 0.74 -14.26 -17.72
CA GLN A 124 1.32 -15.06 -18.81
C GLN A 124 2.76 -15.48 -18.50
N GLY A 125 2.97 -16.81 -18.49
CA GLY A 125 4.29 -17.40 -18.26
C GLY A 125 4.69 -17.45 -16.77
N ALA A 126 5.66 -18.33 -16.48
CA ALA A 126 6.06 -18.67 -15.10
C ALA A 126 6.51 -17.46 -14.28
N VAL A 127 7.23 -16.52 -14.90
CA VAL A 127 7.72 -15.30 -14.20
C VAL A 127 6.56 -14.47 -13.66
N TRP A 128 5.53 -14.23 -14.46
CA TRP A 128 4.38 -13.41 -14.06
C TRP A 128 3.43 -14.15 -13.12
N GLN A 129 3.34 -15.48 -13.23
CA GLN A 129 2.61 -16.32 -12.26
C GLN A 129 3.27 -16.26 -10.88
N ILE A 130 4.61 -16.36 -10.82
CA ILE A 130 5.37 -16.21 -9.57
C ILE A 130 5.22 -14.78 -9.02
N ALA A 131 5.35 -13.75 -9.88
CA ALA A 131 5.16 -12.36 -9.48
C ALA A 131 3.76 -12.13 -8.89
N THR A 132 2.72 -12.74 -9.46
CA THR A 132 1.35 -12.68 -8.93
C THR A 132 1.23 -13.32 -7.55
N ALA A 133 1.85 -14.48 -7.36
CA ALA A 133 1.89 -15.13 -6.04
C ALA A 133 2.61 -14.26 -5.00
N ILE A 134 3.75 -13.67 -5.36
CA ILE A 134 4.49 -12.75 -4.48
C ILE A 134 3.64 -11.49 -4.18
N ALA A 135 2.94 -10.94 -5.17
CA ALA A 135 2.05 -9.78 -4.96
C ALA A 135 0.92 -10.10 -3.98
N SER A 136 0.32 -11.29 -4.08
CA SER A 136 -0.72 -11.75 -3.16
C SER A 136 -0.20 -11.92 -1.73
N VAL A 137 0.96 -12.57 -1.57
CA VAL A 137 1.63 -12.70 -0.26
C VAL A 137 1.99 -11.34 0.31
N ASN A 138 2.54 -10.44 -0.49
CA ASN A 138 2.88 -9.08 -0.07
C ASN A 138 1.65 -8.30 0.43
N GLY A 139 0.52 -8.39 -0.28
CA GLY A 139 -0.74 -7.81 0.15
C GLY A 139 -1.24 -8.39 1.49
N PHE A 140 -1.20 -9.71 1.64
CA PHE A 140 -1.57 -10.38 2.89
C PHE A 140 -0.70 -9.94 4.07
N PHE A 141 0.62 -9.88 3.91
CA PHE A 141 1.53 -9.37 4.93
C PHE A 141 1.23 -7.93 5.31
N LEU A 142 0.97 -7.08 4.31
CA LEU A 142 0.67 -5.67 4.54
C LEU A 142 -0.60 -5.50 5.38
N VAL A 143 -1.67 -6.24 5.07
CA VAL A 143 -2.91 -6.20 5.87
C VAL A 143 -2.66 -6.69 7.29
N THR A 144 -1.91 -7.77 7.46
CA THR A 144 -1.60 -8.34 8.78
C THR A 144 -0.80 -7.35 9.64
N LEU A 145 0.23 -6.73 9.07
CA LEU A 145 1.05 -5.72 9.75
C LEU A 145 0.28 -4.44 10.05
N ALA A 146 -0.61 -4.02 9.13
CA ALA A 146 -1.50 -2.88 9.36
C ALA A 146 -2.44 -3.11 10.55
N ILE A 147 -3.00 -4.31 10.69
CA ILE A 147 -3.82 -4.67 11.85
C ILE A 147 -2.98 -4.64 13.13
N ALA A 148 -1.77 -5.22 13.11
CA ALA A 148 -0.86 -5.19 14.26
C ALA A 148 -0.47 -3.76 14.67
N TYR A 149 -0.36 -2.84 13.70
CA TYR A 149 -0.12 -1.41 13.96
C TYR A 149 -1.35 -0.68 14.52
N LEU A 150 -2.56 -1.05 14.08
CA LEU A 150 -3.81 -0.45 14.53
C LEU A 150 -4.16 -0.81 15.98
N LEU A 151 -3.93 -2.05 16.39
CA LEU A 151 -4.37 -2.55 17.70
C LEU A 151 -3.84 -1.76 18.90
N PRO A 152 -2.54 -1.42 19.02
CA PRO A 152 -2.02 -0.64 20.13
C PRO A 152 -2.62 0.78 20.20
N VAL A 153 -2.90 1.40 19.04
CA VAL A 153 -3.49 2.75 18.99
C VAL A 153 -4.94 2.72 19.45
N VAL A 154 -5.69 1.69 19.07
CA VAL A 154 -7.07 1.49 19.55
C VAL A 154 -7.08 1.27 21.05
N SER A 155 -6.21 0.40 21.58
CA SER A 155 -6.13 0.10 23.01
C SER A 155 -5.72 1.28 23.87
N ALA A 156 -4.92 2.21 23.32
CA ALA A 156 -4.51 3.43 24.04
C ALA A 156 -5.58 4.51 24.07
N ALA A 157 -6.63 4.39 23.24
CA ALA A 157 -7.73 5.37 23.14
C ALA A 157 -8.98 4.98 23.92
N THR A 158 -9.01 3.76 24.47
CA THR A 158 -10.07 3.23 25.37
C THR A 158 -9.65 3.28 26.82
#